data_49d2f9fbad90dac79d1ef1ec4fa18e38
#
_entry.id   49d2f9fbad90dac79d1ef1ec4fa18e38
#
_cell.length_a   1.000
_cell.length_b   1.000
_cell.length_c   1.000
_cell.angle_alpha   90.00
_cell.angle_beta   90.00
_cell.angle_gamma   90.00
#
_symmetry.space_group_name_H-M   'P 1'
#
loop_
_entity.id
_entity.type
_entity.pdbx_description
1 polymer ?
#
loop_
_entity_poly.entity_id
_entity_poly.type
_entity_poly.pdbx_seq_one_letter_code
_entity_poly.pdbx_strand_id
1 'polypeptide(L)'
;MILAKKVRIYPTKEQEQKLWQSVGTARFIYNYTLAKQEENYKNGGKFINDGVIRKELTQLKKSELTWLNEVSNNITKQSVKDACRAYKRFFKSLANKPKFKSRKKSKPSFYNDPIKLKVKKKKVLIEKVGWIKINEQIPINVKYNNPRITYDNKYWYLSVGIEVDKKQEELTNISLGIDLGLKELAICSDGKIFKNINKTKKVKKLEKRLKQKQRQISRKYEINKIKKEGGERCQFIKTKNIKKLENTTKLIYRKLANIRNNYIHQVTTSIVKTKPYRIVIEDLNVSGMMKNKHLSDSVKKQCFHKFRQYITYKSELNGIELVVADRFYPSSKTCSKCGFIKKDLKLKDRVYRCPHCGAVIDRDLNASLNLSMYKLA
;
A
#
# COMPACT_ATOMS: atom_id res chain seq x y z
N MET A 1 -6.98 6.92 -18.16
CA MET A 1 -6.82 6.73 -16.70
C MET A 1 -5.43 7.14 -16.21
N ILE A 2 -5.25 7.44 -14.89
CA ILE A 2 -3.91 7.79 -14.37
C ILE A 2 -3.28 6.58 -13.69
N LEU A 3 -2.14 6.12 -14.21
CA LEU A 3 -1.34 5.05 -13.61
C LEU A 3 -0.09 5.60 -12.93
N ALA A 4 0.21 5.08 -11.73
CA ALA A 4 1.43 5.44 -11.02
C ALA A 4 2.62 4.60 -11.49
N LYS A 5 3.60 5.21 -12.14
CA LYS A 5 4.90 4.60 -12.44
C LYS A 5 5.88 4.91 -11.34
N LYS A 6 6.51 3.88 -10.76
CA LYS A 6 7.52 4.00 -9.71
C LYS A 6 8.85 3.48 -10.20
N VAL A 7 9.85 4.36 -10.27
CA VAL A 7 11.20 4.05 -10.74
C VAL A 7 12.23 4.29 -9.64
N ARG A 8 13.28 3.47 -9.62
CA ARG A 8 14.41 3.66 -8.72
C ARG A 8 15.30 4.78 -9.23
N ILE A 9 15.75 5.66 -8.33
CA ILE A 9 16.71 6.73 -8.60
C ILE A 9 18.04 6.45 -7.89
N TYR A 10 19.15 6.93 -8.47
CA TYR A 10 20.51 6.71 -8.02
C TYR A 10 21.20 8.06 -7.71
N PRO A 11 20.92 8.64 -6.53
CA PRO A 11 21.54 9.91 -6.13
C PRO A 11 23.02 9.70 -5.78
N THR A 12 23.85 10.74 -6.00
CA THR A 12 25.19 10.86 -5.40
C THR A 12 25.05 11.10 -3.89
N LYS A 13 26.15 11.06 -3.15
CA LYS A 13 26.16 11.35 -1.69
C LYS A 13 25.61 12.76 -1.39
N GLU A 14 26.02 13.75 -2.14
CA GLU A 14 25.54 15.13 -2.01
C GLU A 14 24.05 15.26 -2.34
N GLN A 15 23.60 14.63 -3.43
CA GLN A 15 22.20 14.60 -3.79
C GLN A 15 21.37 13.87 -2.72
N GLU A 16 21.88 12.76 -2.17
CA GLU A 16 21.19 12.05 -1.09
C GLU A 16 21.02 12.92 0.16
N GLN A 17 22.03 13.73 0.50
CA GLN A 17 21.93 14.70 1.60
C GLN A 17 20.80 15.69 1.37
N LYS A 18 20.71 16.29 0.15
CA LYS A 18 19.63 17.20 -0.24
C LYS A 18 18.25 16.53 -0.22
N LEU A 19 18.17 15.23 -0.63
CA LEU A 19 16.94 14.44 -0.52
C LEU A 19 16.52 14.27 0.94
N TRP A 20 17.45 13.97 1.85
CA TRP A 20 17.16 13.87 3.29
C TRP A 20 16.73 15.19 3.90
N GLN A 21 17.33 16.30 3.50
CA GLN A 21 16.92 17.65 3.91
C GLN A 21 15.48 17.92 3.47
N SER A 22 15.15 17.61 2.21
CA SER A 22 13.79 17.75 1.67
C SER A 22 12.76 16.90 2.43
N VAL A 23 13.11 15.68 2.83
CA VAL A 23 12.27 14.81 3.68
C VAL A 23 12.09 15.41 5.08
N GLY A 24 13.18 15.97 5.64
CA GLY A 24 13.16 16.66 6.95
C GLY A 24 12.20 17.82 6.95
N THR A 25 12.33 18.68 5.95
CA THR A 25 11.47 19.86 5.73
C THR A 25 10.00 19.45 5.55
N ALA A 26 9.71 18.48 4.68
CA ALA A 26 8.34 18.03 4.46
C ALA A 26 7.70 17.51 5.76
N ARG A 27 8.46 16.80 6.62
CA ARG A 27 7.99 16.34 7.91
C ARG A 27 7.76 17.47 8.89
N PHE A 28 8.71 18.42 8.97
CA PHE A 28 8.62 19.60 9.85
C PHE A 28 7.36 20.40 9.52
N ILE A 29 7.17 20.77 8.28
CA ILE A 29 6.01 21.58 7.84
C ILE A 29 4.69 20.86 8.05
N TYR A 30 4.64 19.55 7.78
CA TYR A 30 3.45 18.76 8.08
C TYR A 30 3.10 18.82 9.58
N ASN A 31 4.09 18.66 10.46
CA ASN A 31 3.91 18.69 11.90
C ASN A 31 3.57 20.10 12.40
N TYR A 32 4.24 21.12 11.89
CA TYR A 32 3.92 22.52 12.15
C TYR A 32 2.45 22.82 11.86
N THR A 33 1.97 22.42 10.69
CA THR A 33 0.58 22.59 10.31
C THR A 33 -0.38 21.85 11.25
N LEU A 34 -0.04 20.64 11.71
CA LEU A 34 -0.85 19.93 12.71
C LEU A 34 -0.87 20.67 14.05
N ALA A 35 0.28 21.15 14.53
CA ALA A 35 0.38 21.89 15.80
C ALA A 35 -0.49 23.14 15.76
N LYS A 36 -0.39 23.93 14.67
CA LYS A 36 -1.22 25.14 14.48
C LYS A 36 -2.71 24.82 14.46
N GLN A 37 -3.13 23.75 13.79
CA GLN A 37 -4.54 23.32 13.84
C GLN A 37 -4.99 22.92 15.24
N GLU A 38 -4.14 22.18 15.97
CA GLU A 38 -4.49 21.73 17.35
C GLU A 38 -4.54 22.91 18.32
N GLU A 39 -3.61 23.85 18.25
CA GLU A 39 -3.58 25.06 19.05
C GLU A 39 -4.82 25.92 18.80
N ASN A 40 -5.12 26.21 17.52
CA ASN A 40 -6.30 26.97 17.14
C ASN A 40 -7.60 26.33 17.61
N TYR A 41 -7.68 24.98 17.55
CA TYR A 41 -8.87 24.26 18.00
C TYR A 41 -9.04 24.30 19.53
N LYS A 42 -7.93 24.24 20.29
CA LYS A 42 -7.95 24.42 21.75
C LYS A 42 -8.42 25.80 22.17
N ASN A 43 -8.13 26.81 21.36
CA ASN A 43 -8.54 28.21 21.58
C ASN A 43 -9.94 28.52 21.01
N GLY A 44 -10.77 27.49 20.70
CA GLY A 44 -12.13 27.64 20.18
C GLY A 44 -12.22 28.07 18.71
N GLY A 45 -11.09 28.13 17.99
CA GLY A 45 -11.04 28.55 16.59
C GLY A 45 -11.52 27.47 15.60
N LYS A 46 -11.98 27.92 14.43
CA LYS A 46 -12.38 27.06 13.31
C LYS A 46 -11.16 26.56 12.54
N PHE A 47 -11.35 25.55 11.67
CA PHE A 47 -10.31 25.01 10.81
C PHE A 47 -9.58 26.08 10.00
N ILE A 48 -8.24 26.15 10.15
CA ILE A 48 -7.37 27.09 9.41
C ILE A 48 -7.12 26.55 8.01
N ASN A 49 -7.44 27.36 7.00
CA ASN A 49 -7.20 26.99 5.60
C ASN A 49 -5.69 26.96 5.28
N ASP A 50 -5.29 26.10 4.33
CA ASP A 50 -3.90 25.98 3.89
C ASP A 50 -3.31 27.30 3.35
N GLY A 51 -4.15 28.18 2.79
CA GLY A 51 -3.73 29.52 2.34
C GLY A 51 -3.18 30.40 3.47
N VAL A 52 -3.84 30.42 4.62
CA VAL A 52 -3.45 31.21 5.80
C VAL A 52 -2.09 30.72 6.34
N ILE A 53 -1.95 29.40 6.57
CA ILE A 53 -0.70 28.82 7.08
C ILE A 53 0.45 29.02 6.09
N ARG A 54 0.18 29.02 4.78
CA ARG A 54 1.22 29.28 3.77
C ARG A 54 1.68 30.75 3.77
N LYS A 55 0.78 31.70 4.00
CA LYS A 55 1.13 33.14 4.16
C LYS A 55 2.03 33.32 5.38
N GLU A 56 1.64 32.76 6.55
CA GLU A 56 2.44 32.77 7.77
C GLU A 56 3.84 32.19 7.54
N LEU A 57 3.95 31.01 6.94
CA LEU A 57 5.23 30.39 6.62
C LEU A 57 6.08 31.23 5.65
N THR A 58 5.46 32.01 4.79
CA THR A 58 6.19 32.92 3.88
C THR A 58 6.85 34.06 4.67
N GLN A 59 6.22 34.55 5.72
CA GLN A 59 6.82 35.55 6.62
C GLN A 59 7.93 34.93 7.47
N LEU A 60 7.66 33.79 8.09
CA LEU A 60 8.65 33.06 8.91
C LEU A 60 9.92 32.68 8.13
N LYS A 61 9.83 32.44 6.84
CA LYS A 61 11.00 32.23 5.96
C LYS A 61 11.93 33.43 5.84
N LYS A 62 11.44 34.62 6.09
CA LYS A 62 12.24 35.85 6.04
C LYS A 62 12.96 36.11 7.38
N SER A 63 12.49 35.52 8.48
CA SER A 63 12.99 35.75 9.85
C SER A 63 13.54 34.48 10.49
N GLU A 64 12.67 33.67 11.09
CA GLU A 64 13.04 32.54 11.97
C GLU A 64 13.35 31.23 11.24
N LEU A 65 12.70 30.98 10.10
CA LEU A 65 12.79 29.74 9.36
C LEU A 65 13.50 29.89 8.02
N THR A 66 14.59 30.69 7.97
CA THR A 66 15.36 30.98 6.76
C THR A 66 15.89 29.75 6.05
N TRP A 67 16.25 28.71 6.80
CA TRP A 67 16.71 27.42 6.27
C TRP A 67 15.68 26.71 5.36
N LEU A 68 14.39 27.06 5.44
CA LEU A 68 13.38 26.55 4.52
C LEU A 68 13.62 26.97 3.06
N ASN A 69 14.42 28.02 2.82
CA ASN A 69 14.76 28.46 1.47
C ASN A 69 15.80 27.55 0.77
N GLU A 70 16.49 26.70 1.50
CA GLU A 70 17.45 25.75 0.94
C GLU A 70 16.76 24.63 0.13
N VAL A 71 15.49 24.36 0.39
CA VAL A 71 14.69 23.36 -0.33
C VAL A 71 13.64 24.01 -1.23
N SER A 72 13.05 23.22 -2.12
CA SER A 72 11.96 23.71 -2.97
C SER A 72 10.76 24.21 -2.15
N ASN A 73 10.28 25.41 -2.47
CA ASN A 73 9.08 25.98 -1.85
C ASN A 73 7.82 25.12 -2.10
N ASN A 74 7.80 24.35 -3.19
CA ASN A 74 6.70 23.44 -3.50
C ASN A 74 6.58 22.28 -2.48
N ILE A 75 7.69 21.90 -1.82
CA ILE A 75 7.67 20.92 -0.71
C ILE A 75 6.90 21.51 0.47
N THR A 76 7.18 22.76 0.84
CA THR A 76 6.47 23.47 1.91
C THR A 76 4.98 23.58 1.61
N LYS A 77 4.63 24.15 0.44
CA LYS A 77 3.24 24.30 0.00
C LYS A 77 2.46 22.99 0.05
N GLN A 78 3.03 21.93 -0.51
CA GLN A 78 2.33 20.63 -0.58
C GLN A 78 2.23 19.95 0.79
N SER A 79 3.22 20.14 1.66
CA SER A 79 3.18 19.55 3.01
C SER A 79 2.07 20.16 3.87
N VAL A 80 1.83 21.48 3.75
CA VAL A 80 0.67 22.16 4.36
C VAL A 80 -0.64 21.58 3.80
N LYS A 81 -0.75 21.49 2.47
CA LYS A 81 -1.96 20.93 1.82
C LYS A 81 -2.20 19.48 2.26
N ASP A 82 -1.15 18.65 2.37
CA ASP A 82 -1.28 17.26 2.79
C ASP A 82 -1.80 17.16 4.24
N ALA A 83 -1.34 18.00 5.16
CA ALA A 83 -1.80 18.06 6.54
C ALA A 83 -3.25 18.55 6.64
N CYS A 84 -3.59 19.64 5.96
CA CYS A 84 -4.96 20.16 5.91
C CYS A 84 -5.94 19.14 5.30
N ARG A 85 -5.52 18.43 4.23
CA ARG A 85 -6.33 17.36 3.64
C ARG A 85 -6.54 16.20 4.60
N ALA A 86 -5.53 15.86 5.42
CA ALA A 86 -5.66 14.81 6.43
C ALA A 86 -6.70 15.18 7.49
N TYR A 87 -6.74 16.42 7.96
CA TYR A 87 -7.79 16.93 8.86
C TYR A 87 -9.17 16.94 8.20
N LYS A 88 -9.28 17.45 6.97
CA LYS A 88 -10.55 17.43 6.22
C LYS A 88 -11.14 16.02 6.09
N ARG A 89 -10.29 15.01 5.86
CA ARG A 89 -10.73 13.61 5.82
C ARG A 89 -11.17 13.09 7.19
N PHE A 90 -10.50 13.52 8.26
CA PHE A 90 -10.91 13.19 9.63
C PHE A 90 -12.28 13.78 9.95
N PHE A 91 -12.52 15.06 9.68
CA PHE A 91 -13.84 15.69 9.91
C PHE A 91 -14.97 15.05 9.09
N LYS A 92 -14.66 14.50 7.91
CA LYS A 92 -15.61 13.73 7.11
C LYS A 92 -15.73 12.26 7.53
N SER A 93 -15.18 11.85 8.67
CA SER A 93 -15.14 10.45 9.17
C SER A 93 -14.51 9.43 8.18
N LEU A 94 -13.77 9.92 7.17
CA LEU A 94 -13.07 9.08 6.17
C LEU A 94 -11.70 8.60 6.64
N ALA A 95 -11.21 9.08 7.78
CA ALA A 95 -9.91 8.71 8.36
C ALA A 95 -9.87 9.05 9.85
N ASN A 96 -8.96 8.40 10.58
CA ASN A 96 -8.67 8.76 11.97
C ASN A 96 -7.96 10.12 12.05
N LYS A 97 -7.97 10.74 13.27
CA LYS A 97 -7.25 11.99 13.56
C LYS A 97 -5.79 11.87 13.08
N PRO A 98 -5.28 12.86 12.31
CA PRO A 98 -3.90 12.84 11.85
C PRO A 98 -2.91 12.87 13.02
N LYS A 99 -1.81 12.12 12.88
CA LYS A 99 -0.76 12.03 13.90
C LYS A 99 0.52 12.72 13.43
N PHE A 100 1.28 13.29 14.36
CA PHE A 100 2.60 13.83 14.09
C PHE A 100 3.52 12.79 13.45
N LYS A 101 4.22 13.21 12.40
CA LYS A 101 5.21 12.37 11.72
C LYS A 101 6.52 12.35 12.49
N SER A 102 7.10 11.19 12.70
CA SER A 102 8.42 11.03 13.32
C SER A 102 9.43 10.43 12.34
N ARG A 103 10.72 10.76 12.52
CA ARG A 103 11.82 10.18 11.73
C ARG A 103 11.85 8.64 11.80
N LYS A 104 11.45 8.06 12.93
CA LYS A 104 11.52 6.61 13.18
C LYS A 104 10.34 5.85 12.59
N LYS A 105 9.12 6.41 12.64
CA LYS A 105 7.87 5.71 12.31
C LYS A 105 7.32 6.06 10.93
N SER A 106 7.56 7.28 10.45
CA SER A 106 6.99 7.75 9.19
C SER A 106 7.86 7.35 8.01
N LYS A 107 7.23 6.95 6.91
CA LYS A 107 7.94 6.68 5.65
C LYS A 107 8.52 7.98 5.10
N PRO A 108 9.83 8.04 4.83
CA PRO A 108 10.45 9.21 4.23
C PRO A 108 9.86 9.50 2.84
N SER A 109 9.30 10.69 2.67
CA SER A 109 8.68 11.10 1.40
C SER A 109 8.55 12.61 1.33
N PHE A 110 8.70 13.17 0.13
CA PHE A 110 8.36 14.54 -0.18
C PHE A 110 7.81 14.67 -1.61
N TYR A 111 7.15 15.76 -1.86
CA TYR A 111 6.56 16.11 -3.16
C TYR A 111 7.56 16.88 -4.02
N ASN A 112 7.57 16.61 -5.32
CA ASN A 112 8.20 17.45 -6.32
C ASN A 112 7.13 18.04 -7.23
N ASP A 113 7.32 19.29 -7.62
CA ASP A 113 6.38 19.92 -8.54
C ASP A 113 6.42 19.26 -9.92
N PRO A 114 5.26 18.92 -10.54
CA PRO A 114 5.25 18.27 -11.86
C PRO A 114 5.82 19.16 -12.97
N ILE A 115 5.65 20.48 -12.89
CA ILE A 115 6.19 21.45 -13.89
C ILE A 115 7.72 21.50 -13.77
N LYS A 116 8.26 21.37 -12.56
CA LYS A 116 9.71 21.37 -12.29
C LYS A 116 10.35 20.00 -12.49
N LEU A 117 9.56 18.93 -12.63
CA LEU A 117 10.05 17.60 -12.93
C LEU A 117 10.37 17.50 -14.43
N LYS A 118 11.63 17.49 -14.78
CA LYS A 118 12.07 17.26 -16.16
C LYS A 118 12.67 15.85 -16.29
N VAL A 119 12.37 15.20 -17.40
CA VAL A 119 12.87 13.85 -17.71
C VAL A 119 13.69 13.90 -18.99
N LYS A 120 14.88 13.33 -18.96
CA LYS A 120 15.75 13.08 -20.13
C LYS A 120 16.11 11.57 -20.15
N LYS A 121 16.86 11.13 -21.18
CA LYS A 121 17.35 9.72 -21.27
C LYS A 121 17.86 9.22 -19.91
N LYS A 122 17.13 8.33 -19.26
CA LYS A 122 17.47 7.70 -17.97
C LYS A 122 17.92 8.65 -16.85
N LYS A 123 17.48 9.92 -16.88
CA LYS A 123 17.73 10.92 -15.83
C LYS A 123 16.46 11.71 -15.55
N VAL A 124 16.30 12.14 -14.30
CA VAL A 124 15.23 13.04 -13.87
C VAL A 124 15.82 14.24 -13.14
N LEU A 125 15.27 15.43 -13.39
CA LEU A 125 15.59 16.63 -12.65
C LEU A 125 14.65 16.75 -11.45
N ILE A 126 15.21 16.76 -10.25
CA ILE A 126 14.49 17.06 -9.01
C ILE A 126 14.87 18.47 -8.58
N GLU A 127 13.86 19.30 -8.32
CA GLU A 127 14.06 20.70 -7.97
C GLU A 127 14.98 20.85 -6.75
N LYS A 128 15.98 21.76 -6.82
CA LYS A 128 17.03 22.00 -5.81
C LYS A 128 18.00 20.83 -5.55
N VAL A 129 17.79 19.66 -6.17
CA VAL A 129 18.67 18.47 -6.02
C VAL A 129 19.53 18.26 -7.27
N GLY A 130 18.96 18.51 -8.46
CA GLY A 130 19.65 18.35 -9.72
C GLY A 130 19.26 17.07 -10.48
N TRP A 131 20.02 16.73 -11.52
CA TRP A 131 19.79 15.57 -12.39
C TRP A 131 20.25 14.27 -11.73
N ILE A 132 19.31 13.32 -11.55
CA ILE A 132 19.57 12.00 -10.94
C ILE A 132 19.31 10.89 -11.97
N LYS A 133 20.18 9.89 -12.02
CA LYS A 133 20.00 8.69 -12.84
C LYS A 133 18.82 7.85 -12.35
N ILE A 134 18.08 7.22 -13.29
CA ILE A 134 16.98 6.28 -13.01
C ILE A 134 17.25 4.94 -13.66
N ASN A 135 16.67 3.85 -13.09
CA ASN A 135 16.86 2.50 -13.62
C ASN A 135 16.06 2.24 -14.90
N GLU A 136 14.92 2.89 -15.06
CA GLU A 136 13.99 2.70 -16.17
C GLU A 136 13.59 4.04 -16.76
N GLN A 137 13.39 4.07 -18.08
CA GLN A 137 12.87 5.26 -18.76
C GLN A 137 11.43 5.53 -18.34
N ILE A 138 11.16 6.78 -18.01
CA ILE A 138 9.81 7.32 -17.84
C ILE A 138 9.42 7.98 -19.18
N PRO A 139 8.16 7.89 -19.63
CA PRO A 139 7.71 8.63 -20.81
C PRO A 139 8.11 10.10 -20.74
N ILE A 140 8.61 10.63 -21.86
CA ILE A 140 9.04 12.03 -22.02
C ILE A 140 7.91 12.81 -22.67
N ASN A 141 7.82 14.10 -22.43
CA ASN A 141 6.81 14.98 -23.01
C ASN A 141 5.36 14.63 -22.67
N VAL A 142 5.15 14.10 -21.46
CA VAL A 142 3.83 13.81 -20.90
C VAL A 142 3.59 14.62 -19.63
N LYS A 143 2.33 14.87 -19.31
CA LYS A 143 1.94 15.51 -18.05
C LYS A 143 2.15 14.55 -16.89
N TYR A 144 3.01 14.93 -15.94
CA TYR A 144 3.22 14.18 -14.72
C TYR A 144 2.25 14.61 -13.63
N ASN A 145 1.62 13.66 -12.96
CA ASN A 145 0.69 13.92 -11.87
C ASN A 145 1.32 13.50 -10.53
N ASN A 146 1.28 14.41 -9.55
CA ASN A 146 1.67 14.19 -8.15
C ASN A 146 3.01 13.47 -7.95
N PRO A 147 4.13 13.94 -8.53
CA PRO A 147 5.42 13.31 -8.35
C PRO A 147 5.82 13.27 -6.87
N ARG A 148 6.25 12.10 -6.40
CA ARG A 148 6.70 11.90 -5.02
C ARG A 148 8.03 11.15 -4.99
N ILE A 149 8.98 11.69 -4.23
CA ILE A 149 10.23 11.02 -3.92
C ILE A 149 10.06 10.29 -2.59
N THR A 150 10.46 9.01 -2.57
CA THR A 150 10.32 8.15 -1.38
C THR A 150 11.55 7.29 -1.15
N TYR A 151 11.85 6.99 0.12
CA TYR A 151 12.91 6.07 0.51
C TYR A 151 12.32 4.82 1.17
N ASP A 152 12.79 3.63 0.78
CA ASP A 152 12.23 2.35 1.25
C ASP A 152 13.15 1.57 2.20
N ASN A 153 13.97 2.25 2.97
CA ASN A 153 15.04 1.76 3.84
C ASN A 153 16.29 1.22 3.11
N LYS A 154 16.33 1.25 1.78
CA LYS A 154 17.51 0.85 1.00
C LYS A 154 17.72 1.72 -0.22
N TYR A 155 16.66 2.09 -0.92
CA TYR A 155 16.75 2.80 -2.19
C TYR A 155 15.76 3.97 -2.25
N TRP A 156 16.14 4.94 -3.04
CA TRP A 156 15.30 6.06 -3.40
C TRP A 156 14.47 5.75 -4.63
N TYR A 157 13.25 6.23 -4.64
CA TYR A 157 12.30 6.06 -5.75
C TYR A 157 11.60 7.37 -6.06
N LEU A 158 11.39 7.59 -7.35
CA LEU A 158 10.43 8.55 -7.86
C LEU A 158 9.15 7.80 -8.25
N SER A 159 8.00 8.29 -7.81
CA SER A 159 6.68 7.81 -8.22
C SER A 159 5.95 8.95 -8.89
N VAL A 160 5.44 8.75 -10.10
CA VAL A 160 4.69 9.73 -10.90
C VAL A 160 3.41 9.11 -11.44
N GLY A 161 2.32 9.87 -11.44
CA GLY A 161 1.11 9.52 -12.19
C GLY A 161 1.27 9.92 -13.65
N ILE A 162 0.92 9.04 -14.57
CA ILE A 162 0.95 9.26 -16.01
C ILE A 162 -0.41 8.89 -16.56
N GLU A 163 -0.96 9.71 -17.44
CA GLU A 163 -2.17 9.37 -18.18
C GLU A 163 -1.87 8.27 -19.18
N VAL A 164 -2.71 7.26 -19.18
CA VAL A 164 -2.62 6.10 -20.07
C VAL A 164 -4.02 5.83 -20.62
N ASP A 165 -4.11 5.66 -21.91
CA ASP A 165 -5.36 5.28 -22.57
C ASP A 165 -5.75 3.85 -22.24
N LYS A 166 -7.05 3.56 -22.22
CA LYS A 166 -7.55 2.21 -22.09
C LYS A 166 -7.21 1.46 -23.36
N LYS A 167 -6.82 0.22 -23.23
CA LYS A 167 -6.57 -0.64 -24.37
C LYS A 167 -7.92 -1.11 -24.93
N GLN A 168 -8.05 -1.05 -26.23
CA GLN A 168 -9.14 -1.69 -26.96
C GLN A 168 -8.66 -3.07 -27.40
N GLU A 169 -8.86 -4.06 -26.53
CA GLU A 169 -8.51 -5.46 -26.82
C GLU A 169 -9.80 -6.25 -27.01
N GLU A 170 -9.82 -7.17 -27.97
CA GLU A 170 -10.91 -8.14 -28.09
C GLU A 170 -10.96 -9.03 -26.87
N LEU A 171 -12.12 -9.10 -26.25
CA LEU A 171 -12.38 -9.89 -25.05
C LEU A 171 -13.08 -11.20 -25.43
N THR A 172 -12.85 -12.25 -24.64
CA THR A 172 -13.56 -13.52 -24.78
C THR A 172 -14.96 -13.44 -24.18
N ASN A 173 -15.83 -14.40 -24.52
CA ASN A 173 -17.19 -14.51 -23.93
C ASN A 173 -17.20 -15.07 -22.51
N ILE A 174 -16.03 -15.20 -21.87
CA ILE A 174 -15.89 -15.85 -20.58
C ILE A 174 -16.14 -14.85 -19.45
N SER A 175 -17.06 -15.18 -18.54
CA SER A 175 -17.15 -14.57 -17.22
C SER A 175 -16.29 -15.38 -16.26
N LEU A 176 -15.25 -14.79 -15.70
CA LEU A 176 -14.29 -15.47 -14.82
C LEU A 176 -14.59 -15.16 -13.35
N GLY A 177 -15.03 -16.17 -12.59
CA GLY A 177 -15.18 -16.07 -11.13
C GLY A 177 -13.87 -16.37 -10.42
N ILE A 178 -13.57 -15.65 -9.35
CA ILE A 178 -12.35 -15.81 -8.56
C ILE A 178 -12.69 -15.88 -7.08
N ASP A 179 -12.45 -17.04 -6.47
CA ASP A 179 -12.48 -17.24 -5.02
C ASP A 179 -11.11 -16.92 -4.42
N LEU A 180 -11.07 -16.08 -3.37
CA LEU A 180 -9.84 -15.67 -2.67
C LEU A 180 -9.74 -16.35 -1.30
N GLY A 181 -8.66 -17.11 -1.09
CA GLY A 181 -8.52 -17.93 0.10
C GLY A 181 -7.20 -17.74 0.88
N LEU A 182 -7.15 -18.40 2.05
CA LEU A 182 -5.94 -18.50 2.89
C LEU A 182 -5.11 -19.74 2.56
N LYS A 183 -5.76 -20.83 2.09
CA LYS A 183 -5.09 -22.07 1.68
C LYS A 183 -4.34 -21.83 0.38
N GLU A 184 -5.06 -21.44 -0.63
CA GLU A 184 -4.52 -20.90 -1.90
C GLU A 184 -4.78 -19.40 -1.94
N LEU A 185 -4.09 -18.67 -2.82
CA LEU A 185 -4.32 -17.21 -2.96
C LEU A 185 -5.61 -16.93 -3.72
N ALA A 186 -5.80 -17.63 -4.82
CA ALA A 186 -6.97 -17.49 -5.68
C ALA A 186 -7.23 -18.80 -6.43
N ILE A 187 -8.51 -19.16 -6.59
CA ILE A 187 -8.99 -20.24 -7.45
C ILE A 187 -9.95 -19.63 -8.44
N CYS A 188 -9.70 -19.87 -9.73
CA CYS A 188 -10.49 -19.33 -10.82
C CYS A 188 -11.46 -20.38 -11.37
N SER A 189 -12.59 -19.95 -11.92
CA SER A 189 -13.59 -20.81 -12.51
C SER A 189 -13.11 -21.57 -13.77
N ASP A 190 -11.99 -21.14 -14.38
CA ASP A 190 -11.29 -21.84 -15.45
C ASP A 190 -10.39 -22.99 -14.95
N GLY A 191 -10.44 -23.31 -13.64
CA GLY A 191 -9.63 -24.33 -13.00
C GLY A 191 -8.22 -23.92 -12.60
N LYS A 192 -7.77 -22.69 -12.93
CA LYS A 192 -6.45 -22.21 -12.51
C LYS A 192 -6.39 -21.95 -11.02
N ILE A 193 -5.34 -22.50 -10.38
CA ILE A 193 -5.07 -22.37 -8.94
C ILE A 193 -3.78 -21.58 -8.73
N PHE A 194 -3.87 -20.46 -8.03
CA PHE A 194 -2.72 -19.65 -7.62
C PHE A 194 -2.37 -19.94 -6.16
N LYS A 195 -1.25 -20.64 -5.97
CA LYS A 195 -0.78 -21.10 -4.66
C LYS A 195 -0.46 -19.94 -3.71
N ASN A 196 -0.58 -20.18 -2.41
CA ASN A 196 -0.19 -19.22 -1.39
C ASN A 196 1.34 -19.08 -1.30
N ILE A 197 1.90 -17.97 -1.78
CA ILE A 197 3.36 -17.69 -1.78
C ILE A 197 3.96 -17.76 -0.37
N ASN A 198 3.18 -17.48 0.67
CA ASN A 198 3.66 -17.49 2.05
C ASN A 198 4.01 -18.90 2.56
N LYS A 199 3.51 -19.94 1.90
CA LYS A 199 3.83 -21.35 2.24
C LYS A 199 5.14 -21.83 1.65
N THR A 200 5.78 -21.07 0.75
CA THR A 200 7.04 -21.45 0.10
C THR A 200 8.21 -21.51 1.09
N LYS A 201 9.14 -22.46 0.86
CA LYS A 201 10.37 -22.61 1.67
C LYS A 201 11.13 -21.28 1.82
N LYS A 202 11.22 -20.50 0.72
CA LYS A 202 11.90 -19.19 0.68
C LYS A 202 11.28 -18.17 1.63
N VAL A 203 9.95 -18.02 1.63
CA VAL A 203 9.24 -17.07 2.49
C VAL A 203 9.30 -17.52 3.94
N LYS A 204 9.05 -18.80 4.24
CA LYS A 204 9.15 -19.38 5.58
C LYS A 204 10.55 -19.16 6.20
N LYS A 205 11.64 -19.37 5.41
CA LYS A 205 13.02 -19.13 5.86
C LYS A 205 13.24 -17.64 6.23
N LEU A 206 12.73 -16.71 5.42
CA LEU A 206 12.82 -15.29 5.71
C LEU A 206 12.01 -14.89 6.95
N GLU A 207 10.82 -15.43 7.14
CA GLU A 207 10.00 -15.18 8.32
C GLU A 207 10.64 -15.74 9.60
N LYS A 208 11.22 -16.95 9.54
CA LYS A 208 12.00 -17.52 10.67
C LYS A 208 13.15 -16.59 11.04
N ARG A 209 13.93 -16.13 10.03
CA ARG A 209 15.04 -15.17 10.25
C ARG A 209 14.54 -13.85 10.84
N LEU A 210 13.39 -13.35 10.37
CA LEU A 210 12.76 -12.13 10.89
C LEU A 210 12.46 -12.28 12.38
N LYS A 211 11.77 -13.36 12.79
CA LYS A 211 11.45 -13.64 14.19
C LYS A 211 12.71 -13.74 15.06
N GLN A 212 13.75 -14.41 14.57
CA GLN A 212 15.04 -14.49 15.30
C GLN A 212 15.65 -13.09 15.52
N LYS A 213 15.68 -12.23 14.49
CA LYS A 213 16.20 -10.87 14.62
C LYS A 213 15.36 -10.00 15.55
N GLN A 214 14.04 -10.13 15.51
CA GLN A 214 13.14 -9.43 16.45
C GLN A 214 13.40 -9.85 17.89
N ARG A 215 13.56 -11.15 18.19
CA ARG A 215 13.91 -11.64 19.52
C ARG A 215 15.28 -11.10 20.00
N GLN A 216 16.28 -11.06 19.10
CA GLN A 216 17.59 -10.48 19.42
C GLN A 216 17.49 -8.99 19.75
N ILE A 217 16.66 -8.23 19.02
CA ILE A 217 16.42 -6.81 19.30
C ILE A 217 15.75 -6.64 20.66
N SER A 218 14.68 -7.40 20.93
CA SER A 218 13.95 -7.30 22.21
C SER A 218 14.85 -7.57 23.40
N ARG A 219 15.67 -8.63 23.36
CA ARG A 219 16.66 -8.93 24.42
C ARG A 219 17.66 -7.79 24.61
N LYS A 220 18.19 -7.23 23.51
CA LYS A 220 19.14 -6.11 23.60
C LYS A 220 18.50 -4.83 24.14
N TYR A 221 17.23 -4.58 23.82
CA TYR A 221 16.51 -3.47 24.42
C TYR A 221 16.31 -3.68 25.93
N GLU A 222 15.98 -4.88 26.39
CA GLU A 222 15.77 -5.17 27.79
C GLU A 222 17.07 -4.98 28.58
N ILE A 223 18.22 -5.49 28.08
CA ILE A 223 19.55 -5.28 28.70
C ILE A 223 19.91 -3.79 28.76
N ASN A 224 19.53 -2.97 27.79
CA ASN A 224 19.87 -1.55 27.75
C ASN A 224 18.72 -0.64 28.22
N LYS A 225 17.85 -1.16 29.08
CA LYS A 225 16.75 -0.44 29.69
C LYS A 225 17.27 0.34 30.90
N ILE A 226 17.04 1.63 30.93
CA ILE A 226 17.29 2.48 32.08
C ILE A 226 15.98 2.54 32.87
N LYS A 227 15.98 2.03 34.09
CA LYS A 227 14.87 2.23 35.05
C LYS A 227 14.90 3.71 35.46
N LYS A 228 13.76 4.38 35.36
CA LYS A 228 13.55 5.70 35.94
C LYS A 228 12.73 5.53 37.21
N GLU A 229 13.17 6.22 38.29
CA GLU A 229 12.41 6.31 39.53
C GLU A 229 11.14 7.15 39.30
N GLY A 230 10.07 6.86 40.03
CA GLY A 230 8.85 7.69 39.98
C GLY A 230 7.82 7.39 38.89
N GLY A 231 7.79 6.17 38.33
CA GLY A 231 6.72 5.75 37.39
C GLY A 231 6.83 6.32 35.97
N GLU A 232 7.87 7.06 35.64
CA GLU A 232 8.13 7.54 34.29
C GLU A 232 8.46 6.41 33.27
N ARG A 233 8.16 6.67 31.98
CA ARG A 233 8.46 5.72 30.91
C ARG A 233 9.94 5.39 30.84
N CYS A 234 10.28 4.08 30.88
CA CYS A 234 11.64 3.59 30.72
C CYS A 234 12.29 4.15 29.45
N GLN A 235 13.53 4.62 29.59
CA GLN A 235 14.36 4.99 28.45
C GLN A 235 15.24 3.80 28.03
N PHE A 236 15.61 3.75 26.75
CA PHE A 236 16.48 2.70 26.20
C PHE A 236 17.66 3.32 25.49
N ILE A 237 18.87 2.88 25.83
CA ILE A 237 20.09 3.27 25.12
C ILE A 237 20.16 2.49 23.80
N LYS A 238 20.17 3.20 22.67
CA LYS A 238 20.31 2.63 21.33
C LYS A 238 21.77 2.44 20.95
N THR A 239 22.33 1.27 21.22
CA THR A 239 23.69 0.94 20.81
C THR A 239 23.82 0.81 19.27
N LYS A 240 25.06 0.88 18.76
CA LYS A 240 25.36 0.64 17.33
C LYS A 240 24.82 -0.73 16.86
N ASN A 241 24.93 -1.77 17.69
CA ASN A 241 24.45 -3.11 17.40
C ASN A 241 22.92 -3.20 17.28
N ILE A 242 22.17 -2.51 18.16
CA ILE A 242 20.71 -2.41 18.06
C ILE A 242 20.32 -1.75 16.73
N LYS A 243 20.97 -0.64 16.36
CA LYS A 243 20.72 0.05 15.08
C LYS A 243 20.99 -0.87 13.88
N LYS A 244 22.07 -1.66 13.90
CA LYS A 244 22.41 -2.65 12.86
C LYS A 244 21.36 -3.74 12.73
N LEU A 245 20.88 -4.29 13.85
CA LEU A 245 19.81 -5.30 13.88
C LEU A 245 18.47 -4.74 13.38
N GLU A 246 18.10 -3.53 13.80
CA GLU A 246 16.88 -2.85 13.29
C GLU A 246 16.93 -2.67 11.78
N ASN A 247 18.06 -2.22 11.23
CA ASN A 247 18.22 -2.05 9.78
C ASN A 247 18.11 -3.39 9.07
N THR A 248 18.73 -4.46 9.59
CA THR A 248 18.60 -5.81 9.03
C THR A 248 17.14 -6.27 9.03
N THR A 249 16.41 -6.03 10.12
CA THR A 249 14.97 -6.36 10.23
C THR A 249 14.13 -5.60 9.20
N LYS A 250 14.38 -4.30 9.02
CA LYS A 250 13.72 -3.48 7.99
C LYS A 250 13.97 -4.03 6.58
N LEU A 251 15.18 -4.47 6.28
CA LEU A 251 15.53 -5.06 4.97
C LEU A 251 14.82 -6.40 4.74
N ILE A 252 14.65 -7.24 5.78
CA ILE A 252 13.89 -8.48 5.67
C ILE A 252 12.40 -8.19 5.42
N TYR A 253 11.80 -7.26 6.16
CA TYR A 253 10.42 -6.82 5.92
C TYR A 253 10.22 -6.32 4.48
N ARG A 254 11.15 -5.47 4.01
CA ARG A 254 11.14 -4.99 2.62
C ARG A 254 11.19 -6.14 1.61
N LYS A 255 12.06 -7.13 1.83
CA LYS A 255 12.19 -8.31 0.95
C LYS A 255 10.91 -9.13 0.92
N LEU A 256 10.29 -9.40 2.07
CA LEU A 256 9.01 -10.11 2.17
C LEU A 256 7.88 -9.34 1.47
N ALA A 257 7.79 -8.03 1.68
CA ALA A 257 6.79 -7.19 1.02
C ALA A 257 6.97 -7.19 -0.51
N ASN A 258 8.21 -7.12 -1.00
CA ASN A 258 8.49 -7.16 -2.44
C ASN A 258 8.13 -8.52 -3.06
N ILE A 259 8.44 -9.64 -2.40
CA ILE A 259 8.06 -10.98 -2.87
C ILE A 259 6.55 -11.08 -3.01
N ARG A 260 5.78 -10.68 -1.97
CA ARG A 260 4.32 -10.72 -2.00
C ARG A 260 3.73 -9.83 -3.08
N ASN A 261 4.21 -8.57 -3.16
CA ASN A 261 3.73 -7.62 -4.16
C ASN A 261 4.01 -8.11 -5.59
N ASN A 262 5.22 -8.61 -5.86
CA ASN A 262 5.57 -9.13 -7.17
C ASN A 262 4.69 -10.34 -7.54
N TYR A 263 4.46 -11.24 -6.62
CA TYR A 263 3.60 -12.40 -6.84
C TYR A 263 2.16 -11.98 -7.18
N ILE A 264 1.56 -11.07 -6.40
CA ILE A 264 0.21 -10.57 -6.68
C ILE A 264 0.15 -9.86 -8.05
N HIS A 265 1.20 -9.12 -8.41
CA HIS A 265 1.30 -8.53 -9.74
C HIS A 265 1.31 -9.57 -10.86
N GLN A 266 2.08 -10.65 -10.70
CA GLN A 266 2.14 -11.75 -11.67
C GLN A 266 0.78 -12.46 -11.77
N VAL A 267 0.17 -12.82 -10.65
CA VAL A 267 -1.15 -13.48 -10.60
C VAL A 267 -2.21 -12.63 -11.29
N THR A 268 -2.36 -11.37 -10.88
CA THR A 268 -3.37 -10.49 -11.48
C THR A 268 -3.09 -10.16 -12.95
N THR A 269 -1.82 -10.16 -13.39
CA THR A 269 -1.49 -10.03 -14.82
C THR A 269 -1.87 -11.31 -15.59
N SER A 270 -1.59 -12.50 -15.01
CA SER A 270 -1.96 -13.77 -15.64
C SER A 270 -3.47 -13.91 -15.81
N ILE A 271 -4.24 -13.45 -14.83
CA ILE A 271 -5.72 -13.46 -14.88
C ILE A 271 -6.21 -12.53 -16.01
N VAL A 272 -5.77 -11.27 -16.03
CA VAL A 272 -6.22 -10.29 -17.02
C VAL A 272 -5.80 -10.68 -18.46
N LYS A 273 -4.64 -11.36 -18.61
CA LYS A 273 -4.17 -11.86 -19.91
C LYS A 273 -5.07 -12.93 -20.55
N THR A 274 -5.97 -13.56 -19.80
CA THR A 274 -6.99 -14.47 -20.40
C THR A 274 -8.11 -13.71 -21.09
N LYS A 275 -8.12 -12.39 -20.98
CA LYS A 275 -9.05 -11.45 -21.63
C LYS A 275 -10.55 -11.82 -21.45
N PRO A 276 -11.03 -12.18 -20.27
CA PRO A 276 -12.44 -12.43 -20.06
C PRO A 276 -13.21 -11.11 -20.23
N TYR A 277 -14.46 -11.18 -20.73
CA TYR A 277 -15.27 -9.97 -20.79
C TYR A 277 -15.60 -9.44 -19.40
N ARG A 278 -15.68 -10.34 -18.40
CA ARG A 278 -16.03 -10.01 -17.03
C ARG A 278 -15.21 -10.82 -16.03
N ILE A 279 -14.79 -10.18 -14.95
CA ILE A 279 -14.18 -10.81 -13.77
C ILE A 279 -15.09 -10.56 -12.58
N VAL A 280 -15.42 -11.60 -11.82
CA VAL A 280 -16.23 -11.53 -10.59
C VAL A 280 -15.41 -11.97 -9.40
N ILE A 281 -15.35 -11.13 -8.36
CA ILE A 281 -14.63 -11.41 -7.10
C ILE A 281 -15.57 -11.21 -5.90
N GLU A 282 -15.27 -11.87 -4.78
CA GLU A 282 -16.01 -11.67 -3.53
C GLU A 282 -15.68 -10.33 -2.85
N ASP A 283 -16.66 -9.75 -2.12
CA ASP A 283 -16.42 -8.65 -1.18
C ASP A 283 -15.95 -9.18 0.18
N LEU A 284 -14.68 -9.56 0.27
CA LEU A 284 -14.10 -10.06 1.51
C LEU A 284 -14.08 -8.99 2.61
N ASN A 285 -14.69 -9.29 3.77
CA ASN A 285 -14.58 -8.47 4.96
C ASN A 285 -13.21 -8.61 5.64
N VAL A 286 -12.16 -8.10 4.99
CA VAL A 286 -10.77 -8.19 5.48
C VAL A 286 -10.62 -7.58 6.87
N SER A 287 -11.30 -6.47 7.17
CA SER A 287 -11.25 -5.83 8.50
C SER A 287 -11.86 -6.69 9.59
N GLY A 288 -12.98 -7.38 9.30
CA GLY A 288 -13.59 -8.36 10.21
C GLY A 288 -12.67 -9.57 10.43
N MET A 289 -12.11 -10.13 9.35
CA MET A 289 -11.15 -11.25 9.44
C MET A 289 -9.91 -10.91 10.26
N MET A 290 -9.44 -9.66 10.20
CA MET A 290 -8.28 -9.17 10.99
C MET A 290 -8.55 -9.09 12.49
N LYS A 291 -9.80 -9.02 12.94
CA LYS A 291 -10.16 -9.05 14.37
C LYS A 291 -9.95 -10.43 14.99
N ASN A 292 -10.02 -11.49 14.19
CA ASN A 292 -9.73 -12.85 14.66
C ASN A 292 -8.21 -13.04 14.89
N LYS A 293 -7.79 -13.21 16.14
CA LYS A 293 -6.38 -13.34 16.54
C LYS A 293 -5.66 -14.50 15.87
N HIS A 294 -6.36 -15.60 15.58
CA HIS A 294 -5.79 -16.81 14.94
C HIS A 294 -5.58 -16.64 13.43
N LEU A 295 -6.39 -15.84 12.76
CA LEU A 295 -6.35 -15.64 11.31
C LEU A 295 -5.63 -14.36 10.89
N SER A 296 -5.55 -13.37 11.75
CA SER A 296 -5.09 -12.00 11.43
C SER A 296 -3.70 -11.96 10.76
N ASP A 297 -2.74 -12.76 11.23
CA ASP A 297 -1.39 -12.80 10.63
C ASP A 297 -1.43 -13.42 9.21
N SER A 298 -2.21 -14.47 9.00
CA SER A 298 -2.39 -15.10 7.68
C SER A 298 -3.10 -14.17 6.71
N VAL A 299 -4.19 -13.53 7.13
CA VAL A 299 -4.95 -12.56 6.33
C VAL A 299 -4.06 -11.38 5.92
N LYS A 300 -3.31 -10.80 6.86
CA LYS A 300 -2.35 -9.72 6.58
C LYS A 300 -1.31 -10.10 5.54
N LYS A 301 -0.82 -11.33 5.57
CA LYS A 301 0.21 -11.85 4.65
C LYS A 301 -0.33 -12.11 3.25
N GLN A 302 -1.62 -12.44 3.08
CA GLN A 302 -2.25 -12.64 1.76
C GLN A 302 -2.39 -11.34 0.96
N CYS A 303 -2.44 -10.18 1.64
CA CYS A 303 -2.54 -8.88 0.97
C CYS A 303 -3.78 -8.75 0.04
N PHE A 304 -4.94 -9.26 0.42
CA PHE A 304 -6.19 -9.24 -0.36
C PHE A 304 -6.56 -7.85 -0.90
N HIS A 305 -6.37 -6.80 -0.08
CA HIS A 305 -6.60 -5.43 -0.54
C HIS A 305 -5.75 -5.05 -1.76
N LYS A 306 -4.47 -5.50 -1.80
CA LYS A 306 -3.61 -5.26 -2.97
C LYS A 306 -4.01 -6.08 -4.17
N PHE A 307 -4.46 -7.31 -3.97
CA PHE A 307 -5.01 -8.12 -5.04
C PHE A 307 -6.19 -7.39 -5.68
N ARG A 308 -7.17 -6.96 -4.88
CA ARG A 308 -8.33 -6.18 -5.35
C ARG A 308 -7.88 -4.91 -6.08
N GLN A 309 -6.96 -4.14 -5.50
CA GLN A 309 -6.43 -2.92 -6.14
C GLN A 309 -5.78 -3.21 -7.50
N TYR A 310 -5.00 -4.30 -7.60
CA TYR A 310 -4.29 -4.61 -8.83
C TYR A 310 -5.20 -5.20 -9.91
N ILE A 311 -6.15 -6.03 -9.54
CA ILE A 311 -7.12 -6.55 -10.51
C ILE A 311 -8.01 -5.41 -11.02
N THR A 312 -8.46 -4.50 -10.16
CA THR A 312 -9.31 -3.35 -10.52
C THR A 312 -8.65 -2.50 -11.61
N TYR A 313 -7.45 -1.96 -11.37
CA TYR A 313 -6.86 -1.07 -12.37
C TYR A 313 -6.43 -1.80 -13.66
N LYS A 314 -6.07 -3.09 -13.56
CA LYS A 314 -5.71 -3.87 -14.74
C LYS A 314 -6.93 -4.24 -15.58
N SER A 315 -8.04 -4.60 -14.95
CA SER A 315 -9.33 -4.82 -15.64
C SER A 315 -9.77 -3.54 -16.33
N GLU A 316 -9.76 -2.41 -15.63
CA GLU A 316 -10.12 -1.11 -16.22
C GLU A 316 -9.22 -0.73 -17.41
N LEU A 317 -7.89 -0.98 -17.31
CA LEU A 317 -6.94 -0.70 -18.39
C LEU A 317 -7.21 -1.53 -19.63
N ASN A 318 -7.70 -2.77 -19.50
CA ASN A 318 -7.92 -3.70 -20.61
C ASN A 318 -9.40 -3.81 -21.01
N GLY A 319 -10.27 -2.91 -20.55
CA GLY A 319 -11.70 -2.90 -20.90
C GLY A 319 -12.52 -4.05 -20.29
N ILE A 320 -11.98 -4.78 -19.32
CA ILE A 320 -12.64 -5.91 -18.67
C ILE A 320 -13.58 -5.39 -17.58
N GLU A 321 -14.82 -5.83 -17.57
CA GLU A 321 -15.76 -5.53 -16.50
C GLU A 321 -15.33 -6.22 -15.19
N LEU A 322 -15.18 -5.46 -14.10
CA LEU A 322 -14.92 -6.02 -12.77
C LEU A 322 -16.17 -5.89 -11.89
N VAL A 323 -16.75 -7.02 -11.53
CA VAL A 323 -17.89 -7.12 -10.62
C VAL A 323 -17.43 -7.59 -9.26
N VAL A 324 -17.92 -6.95 -8.20
CA VAL A 324 -17.73 -7.40 -6.82
C VAL A 324 -19.05 -7.96 -6.35
N ALA A 325 -19.09 -9.27 -6.14
CA ALA A 325 -20.30 -9.95 -5.68
C ALA A 325 -20.70 -9.48 -4.29
N ASP A 326 -21.98 -9.52 -3.98
CA ASP A 326 -22.49 -9.19 -2.64
C ASP A 326 -21.78 -10.04 -1.58
N ARG A 327 -21.52 -9.42 -0.42
CA ARG A 327 -20.81 -10.06 0.69
C ARG A 327 -21.50 -11.31 1.21
N PHE A 328 -22.80 -11.35 1.14
CA PHE A 328 -23.62 -12.46 1.64
C PHE A 328 -24.02 -13.45 0.54
N TYR A 329 -23.53 -13.23 -0.68
CA TYR A 329 -23.75 -14.20 -1.76
C TYR A 329 -23.19 -15.56 -1.37
N PRO A 330 -24.02 -16.65 -1.33
CA PRO A 330 -23.62 -17.94 -0.82
C PRO A 330 -22.80 -18.75 -1.83
N SER A 331 -21.74 -18.16 -2.40
CA SER A 331 -20.91 -18.72 -3.47
C SER A 331 -20.44 -20.15 -3.14
N SER A 332 -19.96 -20.40 -1.92
CA SER A 332 -19.47 -21.72 -1.50
C SER A 332 -20.56 -22.71 -1.08
N LYS A 333 -21.78 -22.23 -0.78
CA LYS A 333 -22.90 -23.04 -0.32
C LYS A 333 -23.86 -23.46 -1.45
N THR A 334 -23.82 -22.78 -2.57
CA THR A 334 -24.64 -23.05 -3.75
C THR A 334 -23.98 -24.11 -4.62
N CYS A 335 -24.74 -25.06 -5.13
CA CYS A 335 -24.24 -26.03 -6.08
C CYS A 335 -24.08 -25.37 -7.47
N SER A 336 -22.89 -25.37 -8.02
CA SER A 336 -22.64 -24.80 -9.36
C SER A 336 -23.30 -25.58 -10.50
N LYS A 337 -23.79 -26.81 -10.27
CA LYS A 337 -24.49 -27.61 -11.27
C LYS A 337 -26.00 -27.42 -11.26
N CYS A 338 -26.63 -27.39 -10.08
CA CYS A 338 -28.10 -27.39 -9.98
C CYS A 338 -28.68 -26.22 -9.16
N GLY A 339 -27.87 -25.33 -8.61
CA GLY A 339 -28.33 -24.19 -7.82
C GLY A 339 -28.78 -24.49 -6.39
N PHE A 340 -28.81 -25.76 -5.95
CA PHE A 340 -29.23 -26.12 -4.60
C PHE A 340 -28.31 -25.48 -3.54
N ILE A 341 -28.90 -24.90 -2.49
CA ILE A 341 -28.15 -24.23 -1.41
C ILE A 341 -28.04 -25.17 -0.20
N LYS A 342 -26.84 -25.65 0.07
CA LYS A 342 -26.52 -26.47 1.23
C LYS A 342 -26.25 -25.60 2.46
N LYS A 343 -27.23 -25.47 3.38
CA LYS A 343 -27.15 -24.58 4.54
C LYS A 343 -26.12 -25.02 5.59
N ASP A 344 -25.95 -26.33 5.79
CA ASP A 344 -25.13 -26.98 6.80
C ASP A 344 -23.63 -27.13 6.44
N LEU A 345 -23.18 -26.58 5.31
CA LEU A 345 -21.78 -26.64 4.88
C LEU A 345 -20.89 -25.90 5.89
N LYS A 346 -19.94 -26.61 6.51
CA LYS A 346 -19.01 -26.08 7.52
C LYS A 346 -17.74 -25.56 6.88
N LEU A 347 -17.06 -24.63 7.55
CA LEU A 347 -15.78 -24.05 7.06
C LEU A 347 -14.65 -25.10 6.91
N LYS A 348 -14.70 -26.21 7.65
CA LYS A 348 -13.72 -27.30 7.55
C LYS A 348 -13.93 -28.17 6.32
N ASP A 349 -15.14 -28.20 5.75
CA ASP A 349 -15.46 -29.03 4.61
C ASP A 349 -14.76 -28.49 3.36
N ARG A 350 -13.96 -29.32 2.71
CA ARG A 350 -13.18 -28.96 1.53
C ARG A 350 -13.80 -29.45 0.24
N VAL A 351 -14.67 -30.41 0.34
CA VAL A 351 -15.40 -31.01 -0.78
C VAL A 351 -16.88 -30.68 -0.60
N TYR A 352 -17.45 -30.03 -1.59
CA TYR A 352 -18.87 -29.80 -1.71
C TYR A 352 -19.53 -31.04 -2.28
N ARG A 353 -20.46 -31.68 -1.53
CA ARG A 353 -21.30 -32.78 -1.98
C ARG A 353 -22.73 -32.29 -2.01
N CYS A 354 -23.30 -32.24 -3.22
CA CYS A 354 -24.68 -31.80 -3.39
C CYS A 354 -25.67 -32.90 -3.02
N PRO A 355 -26.57 -32.68 -2.06
CA PRO A 355 -27.57 -33.70 -1.72
C PRO A 355 -28.68 -33.83 -2.76
N HIS A 356 -28.86 -32.83 -3.64
CA HIS A 356 -29.90 -32.81 -4.66
C HIS A 356 -29.46 -33.51 -5.96
N CYS A 357 -28.28 -33.17 -6.52
CA CYS A 357 -27.83 -33.71 -7.82
C CYS A 357 -26.60 -34.64 -7.72
N GLY A 358 -26.16 -34.99 -6.51
CA GLY A 358 -25.00 -35.86 -6.30
C GLY A 358 -23.64 -35.31 -6.69
N ALA A 359 -23.55 -34.06 -7.14
CA ALA A 359 -22.28 -33.46 -7.58
C ALA A 359 -21.25 -33.43 -6.44
N VAL A 360 -20.01 -33.83 -6.75
CA VAL A 360 -18.86 -33.81 -5.84
C VAL A 360 -17.80 -32.88 -6.45
N ILE A 361 -17.55 -31.74 -5.83
CA ILE A 361 -16.69 -30.66 -6.38
C ILE A 361 -15.82 -30.13 -5.24
N ASP A 362 -14.57 -29.73 -5.54
CA ASP A 362 -13.78 -28.92 -4.58
C ASP A 362 -14.57 -27.66 -4.22
N ARG A 363 -14.68 -27.37 -2.93
CA ARG A 363 -15.51 -26.28 -2.42
C ARG A 363 -15.12 -24.90 -2.97
N ASP A 364 -13.81 -24.64 -3.03
CA ASP A 364 -13.30 -23.33 -3.45
C ASP A 364 -13.44 -23.20 -5.00
N LEU A 365 -13.33 -24.30 -5.75
CA LEU A 365 -13.66 -24.35 -7.18
C LEU A 365 -15.17 -24.14 -7.41
N ASN A 366 -16.02 -24.80 -6.63
CA ASN A 366 -17.47 -24.59 -6.69
C ASN A 366 -17.84 -23.13 -6.44
N ALA A 367 -17.20 -22.48 -5.46
CA ALA A 367 -17.39 -21.05 -5.20
C ALA A 367 -17.00 -20.17 -6.39
N SER A 368 -15.85 -20.47 -7.03
CA SER A 368 -15.41 -19.70 -8.21
C SER A 368 -16.35 -19.88 -9.41
N LEU A 369 -16.92 -21.08 -9.61
CA LEU A 369 -17.92 -21.34 -10.64
C LEU A 369 -19.21 -20.53 -10.38
N ASN A 370 -19.70 -20.52 -9.15
CA ASN A 370 -20.87 -19.72 -8.77
C ASN A 370 -20.62 -18.20 -8.95
N LEU A 371 -19.41 -17.73 -8.63
CA LEU A 371 -19.03 -16.34 -8.88
C LEU A 371 -19.04 -16.01 -10.36
N SER A 372 -18.60 -16.92 -11.26
CA SER A 372 -18.63 -16.66 -12.70
C SER A 372 -20.07 -16.49 -13.24
N MET A 373 -21.05 -17.13 -12.59
CA MET A 373 -22.47 -17.07 -12.94
C MET A 373 -23.24 -15.96 -12.20
N TYR A 374 -22.55 -15.18 -11.31
CA TYR A 374 -23.17 -14.13 -10.52
C TYR A 374 -23.83 -13.08 -11.42
N LYS A 375 -25.14 -12.83 -11.22
CA LYS A 375 -25.90 -11.75 -11.87
C LYS A 375 -26.00 -10.57 -10.91
N LEU A 376 -25.79 -9.36 -11.43
CA LEU A 376 -26.14 -8.16 -10.69
C LEU A 376 -27.65 -8.13 -10.58
N ALA A 377 -28.16 -7.99 -9.35
CA ALA A 377 -29.59 -7.82 -9.08
C ALA A 377 -30.04 -6.43 -9.53
#